data_735a9e478bfe2e91485b765a19806914
#
_entry.id   735a9e478bfe2e91485b765a19806914
#
_cell.length_a   1.000
_cell.length_b   1.000
_cell.length_c   1.000
_cell.angle_alpha   90.00
_cell.angle_beta   90.00
_cell.angle_gamma   90.00
#
_symmetry.space_group_name_H-M   'P 1'
#
loop_
_entity.id
_entity.type
_entity.pdbx_description
1 polymer ?
#
loop_
_entity_poly.entity_id
_entity_poly.type
_entity_poly.pdbx_seq_one_letter_code
_entity_poly.pdbx_strand_id
1 'polypeptide(L)'
;MLHTVNKSPTERNALESCLKYLKKGSVVLLIEDGVYGALKGSTTTKMVEQALKNFPIYALYPDIEARGMQDRVIDGIKLVDYSGFVDLVAEHPTVQAWL
;
A
#
# COMPACT_ATOMS: atom_id res chain seq x y z
N MET A 1 -10.57 8.96 1.89
CA MET A 1 -10.25 8.08 3.01
C MET A 1 -8.90 7.43 2.79
N LEU A 2 -8.09 7.34 3.82
CA LEU A 2 -6.82 6.62 3.81
C LEU A 2 -7.06 5.17 4.22
N HIS A 3 -6.59 4.23 3.41
CA HIS A 3 -6.65 2.80 3.71
C HIS A 3 -5.25 2.29 4.03
N THR A 4 -5.08 1.66 5.19
CA THR A 4 -3.79 1.04 5.54
C THR A 4 -3.91 -0.47 5.47
N VAL A 5 -2.91 -1.12 4.89
CA VAL A 5 -2.85 -2.59 4.77
C VAL A 5 -1.54 -3.05 5.41
N ASN A 6 -1.64 -3.88 6.45
CA ASN A 6 -0.47 -4.31 7.21
C ASN A 6 -0.17 -5.81 7.12
N LYS A 7 -0.96 -6.58 6.35
CA LYS A 7 -0.75 -8.02 6.21
C LYS A 7 -0.26 -8.37 4.82
N SER A 8 0.58 -9.39 4.74
CA SER A 8 1.06 -9.90 3.45
C SER A 8 -0.11 -10.43 2.61
N PRO A 9 -0.10 -10.20 1.28
CA PRO A 9 -1.13 -10.76 0.40
C PRO A 9 -1.22 -12.28 0.43
N THR A 10 -0.14 -12.96 0.83
CA THR A 10 -0.13 -14.43 0.93
C THR A 10 -0.72 -14.92 2.24
N GLU A 11 -0.81 -14.06 3.26
CA GLU A 11 -1.34 -14.40 4.57
C GLU A 11 -2.82 -14.06 4.70
N ARG A 12 -3.22 -12.93 4.12
CA ARG A 12 -4.60 -12.43 4.18
C ARG A 12 -4.98 -11.87 2.82
N ASN A 13 -6.25 -11.88 2.50
CA ASN A 13 -6.75 -11.23 1.29
C ASN A 13 -7.14 -9.76 1.54
N ALA A 14 -6.59 -9.14 2.57
CA ALA A 14 -6.91 -7.76 2.93
C ALA A 14 -6.58 -6.77 1.82
N LEU A 15 -5.44 -6.93 1.14
CA LEU A 15 -5.08 -6.06 0.03
C LEU A 15 -6.10 -6.15 -1.10
N GLU A 16 -6.46 -7.36 -1.52
CA GLU A 16 -7.45 -7.56 -2.58
C GLU A 16 -8.78 -6.94 -2.19
N SER A 17 -9.25 -7.20 -0.98
CA SER A 17 -10.51 -6.64 -0.49
C SER A 17 -10.46 -5.12 -0.43
N CYS A 18 -9.35 -4.56 0.04
CA CYS A 18 -9.14 -3.11 0.08
C CYS A 18 -9.24 -2.51 -1.32
N LEU A 19 -8.52 -3.07 -2.29
CA LEU A 19 -8.48 -2.52 -3.64
C LEU A 19 -9.85 -2.56 -4.31
N LYS A 20 -10.68 -3.57 -4.01
CA LYS A 20 -12.05 -3.65 -4.51
C LYS A 20 -12.99 -2.64 -3.87
N TYR A 21 -12.64 -2.15 -2.69
CA TYR A 21 -13.49 -1.24 -1.92
C TYR A 21 -13.22 0.24 -2.24
N LEU A 22 -12.12 0.56 -2.92
CA LEU A 22 -11.68 1.93 -3.13
C LEU A 22 -12.71 2.76 -3.90
N LYS A 23 -12.89 3.99 -3.44
CA LYS A 23 -13.78 4.99 -4.06
C LYS A 23 -12.97 6.24 -4.39
N LYS A 24 -13.53 7.10 -5.21
CA LYS A 24 -12.90 8.36 -5.59
C LYS A 24 -12.36 9.08 -4.35
N GLY A 25 -11.11 9.50 -4.42
CA GLY A 25 -10.44 10.18 -3.30
C GLY A 25 -9.75 9.25 -2.32
N SER A 26 -9.84 7.93 -2.52
CA SER A 26 -9.15 6.96 -1.66
C SER A 26 -7.65 6.96 -1.92
N VAL A 27 -6.88 6.73 -0.85
CA VAL A 27 -5.42 6.58 -0.87
C VAL A 27 -5.08 5.31 -0.10
N VAL A 28 -4.11 4.54 -0.58
CA VAL A 28 -3.68 3.29 0.06
C VAL A 28 -2.25 3.46 0.57
N LEU A 29 -2.00 2.99 1.79
CA LEU A 29 -0.67 2.95 2.39
C LEU A 29 -0.37 1.53 2.87
N LEU A 30 0.67 0.93 2.31
CA LEU A 30 1.14 -0.40 2.68
C LEU A 30 2.21 -0.25 3.75
N ILE A 31 2.00 -0.93 4.89
CA ILE A 31 2.91 -0.89 6.04
C ILE A 31 3.19 -2.30 6.53
N GLU A 32 4.24 -2.48 7.29
CA GLU A 32 4.62 -3.77 7.85
C GLU A 32 4.65 -4.83 6.74
N ASP A 33 4.08 -6.01 6.94
CA ASP A 33 4.06 -7.06 5.93
C ASP A 33 3.16 -6.73 4.72
N GLY A 34 2.33 -5.70 4.83
CA GLY A 34 1.56 -5.20 3.69
C GLY A 34 2.44 -4.71 2.54
N VAL A 35 3.69 -4.34 2.82
CA VAL A 35 4.63 -3.89 1.79
C VAL A 35 4.98 -5.00 0.79
N TYR A 36 4.75 -6.27 1.11
CA TYR A 36 4.90 -7.35 0.13
C TYR A 36 3.93 -7.17 -1.05
N GLY A 37 2.82 -6.47 -0.87
CA GLY A 37 1.91 -6.11 -1.95
C GLY A 37 2.48 -5.10 -2.93
N ALA A 38 3.58 -4.44 -2.60
CA ALA A 38 4.23 -3.46 -3.46
C ALA A 38 5.22 -4.08 -4.43
N LEU A 39 5.41 -5.40 -4.41
CA LEU A 39 6.48 -6.06 -5.16
C LEU A 39 6.06 -6.45 -6.56
N LYS A 40 7.00 -6.33 -7.49
CA LYS A 40 6.88 -6.86 -8.85
C LYS A 40 6.91 -8.40 -8.80
N GLY A 41 6.23 -9.02 -9.77
CA GLY A 41 6.32 -10.46 -9.97
C GLY A 41 5.54 -11.30 -8.98
N SER A 42 4.61 -10.73 -8.25
CA SER A 42 3.75 -11.46 -7.33
C SER A 42 2.37 -11.72 -7.94
N THR A 43 1.55 -12.53 -7.27
CA THR A 43 0.19 -12.81 -7.72
C THR A 43 -0.71 -11.58 -7.68
N THR A 44 -0.38 -10.57 -6.88
CA THR A 44 -1.18 -9.35 -6.73
C THR A 44 -0.66 -8.19 -7.58
N THR A 45 0.47 -8.34 -8.27
CA THR A 45 1.10 -7.24 -9.02
C THR A 45 0.15 -6.59 -10.02
N LYS A 46 -0.53 -7.39 -10.83
CA LYS A 46 -1.45 -6.86 -11.85
C LYS A 46 -2.60 -6.08 -11.23
N MET A 47 -3.13 -6.57 -10.12
CA MET A 47 -4.22 -5.92 -9.41
C MET A 47 -3.77 -4.57 -8.86
N VAL A 48 -2.57 -4.50 -8.31
CA VAL A 48 -2.00 -3.26 -7.79
C VAL A 48 -1.74 -2.28 -8.93
N GLU A 49 -1.19 -2.75 -10.05
CA GLU A 49 -0.95 -1.92 -11.23
C GLU A 49 -2.23 -1.32 -11.77
N GLN A 50 -3.31 -2.09 -11.78
CA GLN A 50 -4.62 -1.58 -12.19
C GLN A 50 -5.13 -0.49 -11.26
N ALA A 51 -5.01 -0.71 -9.95
CA ALA A 51 -5.44 0.27 -8.95
C ALA A 51 -4.65 1.57 -9.06
N LEU A 52 -3.35 1.49 -9.38
CA LEU A 52 -2.49 2.66 -9.53
C LEU A 52 -2.97 3.63 -10.64
N LYS A 53 -3.75 3.14 -11.60
CA LYS A 53 -4.29 4.00 -12.65
C LYS A 53 -5.27 5.03 -12.11
N ASN A 54 -5.92 4.74 -10.99
CA ASN A 54 -6.99 5.56 -10.45
C ASN A 54 -6.74 6.03 -9.02
N PHE A 55 -5.82 5.40 -8.28
CA PHE A 55 -5.62 5.70 -6.87
C PHE A 55 -4.13 5.76 -6.52
N PRO A 56 -3.73 6.75 -5.68
CA PRO A 56 -2.35 6.76 -5.16
C PRO A 56 -2.16 5.59 -4.21
N ILE A 57 -1.06 4.87 -4.39
CA ILE A 57 -0.64 3.80 -3.48
C ILE A 57 0.75 4.13 -2.99
N TYR A 58 0.91 4.16 -1.67
CA TYR A 58 2.17 4.43 -0.99
C TYR A 58 2.64 3.18 -0.27
N ALA A 59 3.94 3.07 -0.06
CA ALA A 59 4.51 2.03 0.78
C ALA A 59 5.51 2.67 1.74
N LEU A 60 5.51 2.20 2.99
CA LEU A 60 6.41 2.73 4.01
C LEU A 60 7.82 2.24 3.74
N TYR A 61 8.74 3.16 3.41
CA TYR A 61 10.09 2.81 2.98
C TYR A 61 10.89 2.05 4.04
N PRO A 62 10.86 2.42 5.33
CA PRO A 62 11.58 1.64 6.33
C PRO A 62 11.16 0.16 6.36
N ASP A 63 9.90 -0.15 6.08
CA ASP A 63 9.43 -1.53 6.03
C ASP A 63 9.91 -2.26 4.77
N ILE A 64 9.99 -1.56 3.64
CA ILE A 64 10.58 -2.07 2.39
C ILE A 64 12.07 -2.37 2.63
N GLU A 65 12.78 -1.41 3.21
CA GLU A 65 14.22 -1.52 3.45
C GLU A 65 14.55 -2.65 4.42
N ALA A 66 13.77 -2.77 5.49
CA ALA A 66 13.98 -3.82 6.49
C ALA A 66 13.87 -5.23 5.89
N ARG A 67 13.16 -5.37 4.77
CA ARG A 67 12.97 -6.64 4.07
C ARG A 67 13.84 -6.79 2.83
N GLY A 68 14.73 -5.82 2.57
CA GLY A 68 15.66 -5.87 1.45
C GLY A 68 15.01 -5.86 0.08
N MET A 69 13.88 -5.15 -0.07
CA MET A 69 13.06 -5.23 -1.28
C MET A 69 13.08 -3.97 -2.13
N GLN A 70 14.04 -3.06 -1.90
CA GLN A 70 14.05 -1.75 -2.55
C GLN A 70 14.04 -1.82 -4.07
N ASP A 71 14.70 -2.85 -4.63
CA ASP A 71 14.86 -2.98 -6.09
C ASP A 71 13.67 -3.63 -6.78
N ARG A 72 12.65 -4.04 -6.03
CA ARG A 72 11.55 -4.85 -6.54
C ARG A 72 10.20 -4.17 -6.43
N VAL A 73 10.17 -2.88 -6.12
CA VAL A 73 8.92 -2.15 -5.95
C VAL A 73 8.29 -1.84 -7.29
N ILE A 74 6.97 -2.04 -7.41
CA ILE A 74 6.20 -1.74 -8.61
C ILE A 74 6.35 -0.26 -8.96
N ASP A 75 6.60 0.04 -10.23
CA ASP A 75 6.69 1.42 -10.70
C ASP A 75 5.34 2.13 -10.48
N GLY A 76 5.41 3.36 -9.96
CA GLY A 76 4.21 4.14 -9.65
C GLY A 76 3.82 4.12 -8.18
N ILE A 77 4.30 3.14 -7.40
CA ILE A 77 4.13 3.17 -5.95
C ILE A 77 5.06 4.22 -5.38
N LYS A 78 4.51 5.08 -4.53
CA LYS A 78 5.28 6.16 -3.87
C LYS A 78 5.81 5.66 -2.55
N LEU A 79 7.11 5.84 -2.33
CA LEU A 79 7.74 5.45 -1.07
C LEU A 79 7.72 6.63 -0.11
N VAL A 80 7.32 6.38 1.14
CA VAL A 80 7.28 7.42 2.18
C VAL A 80 7.99 6.93 3.43
N ASP A 81 8.58 7.86 4.18
CA ASP A 81 9.13 7.60 5.49
C ASP A 81 8.06 7.81 6.57
N TYR A 82 8.46 7.73 7.85
CA TYR A 82 7.51 7.93 8.95
C TYR A 82 6.92 9.33 8.95
N SER A 83 7.68 10.35 8.56
CA SER A 83 7.16 11.71 8.44
C SER A 83 6.07 11.79 7.39
N GLY A 84 6.29 11.16 6.24
CA GLY A 84 5.28 11.08 5.18
C GLY A 84 4.04 10.31 5.60
N PHE A 85 4.21 9.25 6.40
CA PHE A 85 3.08 8.52 6.99
C PHE A 85 2.25 9.46 7.85
N VAL A 86 2.88 10.21 8.74
CA VAL A 86 2.17 11.15 9.62
C VAL A 86 1.42 12.19 8.80
N ASP A 87 2.04 12.71 7.73
CA ASP A 87 1.39 13.68 6.84
C ASP A 87 0.15 13.09 6.18
N LEU A 88 0.22 11.84 5.70
CA LEU A 88 -0.93 11.17 5.08
C LEU A 88 -2.08 11.02 6.07
N VAL A 89 -1.78 10.63 7.32
CA VAL A 89 -2.81 10.51 8.35
C VAL A 89 -3.43 11.87 8.65
N ALA A 90 -2.62 12.92 8.72
CA ALA A 90 -3.09 14.27 9.01
C ALA A 90 -3.97 14.84 7.89
N GLU A 91 -3.70 14.46 6.64
CA GLU A 91 -4.46 14.94 5.47
C GLU A 91 -5.81 14.27 5.29
N HIS A 92 -6.03 13.12 5.94
CA HIS A 92 -7.24 12.32 5.74
C HIS A 92 -8.06 12.26 7.02
N PRO A 93 -9.30 12.76 7.02
CA PRO A 93 -10.13 12.78 8.23
C PRO A 93 -10.55 11.38 8.69
N THR A 94 -10.53 10.39 7.79
CA THR A 94 -10.89 9.02 8.14
C THR A 94 -9.82 8.05 7.65
N VAL A 95 -9.56 7.02 8.47
CA VAL A 95 -8.60 5.96 8.18
C VAL A 95 -9.29 4.62 8.38
N GLN A 96 -9.16 3.74 7.38
CA GLN A 96 -9.64 2.36 7.44
C GLN A 96 -8.42 1.44 7.48
N ALA A 97 -8.27 0.69 8.58
CA ALA A 97 -7.21 -0.29 8.69
C ALA A 97 -7.74 -1.67 8.23
N TRP A 98 -7.03 -2.28 7.30
CA TRP A 98 -7.32 -3.62 6.81
C TRP A 98 -6.37 -4.61 7.50
N LEU A 99 -6.92 -5.43 8.37
CA LEU A 99 -6.14 -6.34 9.22
C LEU A 99 -6.16 -7.79 8.73
#